data_e2211c5fad5bbe1968f3b8b8140fa403
#
_entry.id   e2211c5fad5bbe1968f3b8b8140fa403
#
_cell.length_a   1.000
_cell.length_b   1.000
_cell.length_c   1.000
_cell.angle_alpha   90.00
_cell.angle_beta   90.00
_cell.angle_gamma   90.00
#
_symmetry.space_group_name_H-M   'P 1'
#
loop_
_entity.id
_entity.type
_entity.pdbx_description
1 polymer ?
#
loop_
_entity_poly.entity_id
_entity_poly.type
_entity_poly.pdbx_seq_one_letter_code
_entity_poly.pdbx_strand_id
1 'polypeptide(L)'
;MQNLFRPVTTVLELLRWSNCIMAGFAALVGTLIAFLALPDSIHVQLVYEPALVFSVVFLVTGAGNVINDYFDHKIDSINRPDRPIPSGRIKRKTALYIAISLFVVGILLSSLLGPLCLFLAAFNSLLLIFYASTFKRMALIGNLVVGYLAGSTFLFGGALEIFNYMGIRSNVVLFLLAILVTMAREIVKDIQDMEGDSKAGAITLPIIVGKDFSARLAAVLGLTGVILSPIPLLLNDTFGVLYLVIIFVA
;
A
#
# COMPACT_ATOMS: atom_id res chain seq x y z
N MET A 1 12.86 -5.62 -33.17
CA MET A 1 12.45 -6.14 -31.84
C MET A 1 12.03 -5.05 -30.84
N GLN A 2 12.56 -3.83 -30.88
CA GLN A 2 12.19 -2.75 -29.91
C GLN A 2 10.71 -2.31 -29.92
N ASN A 3 9.99 -2.45 -31.03
CA ASN A 3 8.59 -1.98 -31.13
C ASN A 3 7.54 -2.96 -30.54
N LEU A 4 7.88 -4.25 -30.38
CA LEU A 4 6.93 -5.26 -29.88
C LEU A 4 6.76 -5.20 -28.34
N PHE A 5 7.79 -4.75 -27.61
CA PHE A 5 7.80 -4.67 -26.14
C PHE A 5 7.30 -3.33 -25.60
N ARG A 6 7.19 -2.29 -26.42
CA ARG A 6 6.72 -0.96 -26.00
C ARG A 6 5.37 -0.97 -25.25
N PRO A 7 4.33 -1.71 -25.68
CA PRO A 7 3.06 -1.69 -24.97
C PRO A 7 3.16 -2.36 -23.57
N VAL A 8 3.93 -3.45 -23.44
CA VAL A 8 4.10 -4.15 -22.16
C VAL A 8 4.86 -3.28 -21.17
N THR A 9 5.98 -2.69 -21.57
CA THR A 9 6.78 -1.80 -20.72
C THR A 9 5.98 -0.57 -20.28
N THR A 10 5.14 -0.02 -21.16
CA THR A 10 4.28 1.12 -20.83
C THR A 10 3.20 0.75 -19.80
N VAL A 11 2.62 -0.44 -19.88
CA VAL A 11 1.65 -0.92 -18.88
C VAL A 11 2.35 -1.17 -17.54
N LEU A 12 3.53 -1.80 -17.52
CA LEU A 12 4.30 -2.01 -16.30
C LEU A 12 4.69 -0.69 -15.62
N GLU A 13 5.08 0.32 -16.42
CA GLU A 13 5.35 1.67 -15.92
C GLU A 13 4.09 2.30 -15.31
N LEU A 14 2.94 2.20 -15.98
CA LEU A 14 1.66 2.70 -15.50
C LEU A 14 1.24 2.05 -14.18
N LEU A 15 1.47 0.74 -14.05
CA LEU A 15 1.20 -0.01 -12.82
C LEU A 15 2.16 0.35 -11.68
N ARG A 16 3.32 0.95 -12.00
CA ARG A 16 4.46 1.08 -11.05
C ARG A 16 4.81 -0.28 -10.46
N TRP A 17 5.13 -1.24 -11.34
CA TRP A 17 5.31 -2.65 -11.03
C TRP A 17 6.17 -2.93 -9.79
N SER A 18 7.22 -2.12 -9.53
CA SER A 18 8.07 -2.25 -8.34
C SER A 18 7.29 -2.03 -7.04
N ASN A 19 6.39 -1.03 -6.99
CA ASN A 19 5.53 -0.81 -5.84
C ASN A 19 4.56 -1.98 -5.62
N CYS A 20 4.03 -2.54 -6.73
CA CYS A 20 3.13 -3.70 -6.65
C CYS A 20 3.85 -4.93 -6.10
N ILE A 21 5.09 -5.17 -6.52
CA ILE A 21 5.93 -6.26 -6.00
C ILE A 21 6.19 -6.06 -4.51
N MET A 22 6.60 -4.87 -4.08
CA MET A 22 6.84 -4.59 -2.66
C MET A 22 5.58 -4.81 -1.81
N ALA A 23 4.42 -4.35 -2.27
CA ALA A 23 3.15 -4.56 -1.58
C ALA A 23 2.79 -6.06 -1.51
N GLY A 24 2.98 -6.80 -2.60
CA GLY A 24 2.77 -8.25 -2.65
C GLY A 24 3.67 -9.00 -1.66
N PHE A 25 4.96 -8.64 -1.59
CA PHE A 25 5.87 -9.23 -0.60
C PHE A 25 5.50 -8.85 0.84
N ALA A 26 5.06 -7.63 1.11
CA ALA A 26 4.57 -7.26 2.43
C ALA A 26 3.37 -8.12 2.86
N ALA A 27 2.46 -8.42 1.93
CA ALA A 27 1.35 -9.33 2.19
C ALA A 27 1.82 -10.78 2.44
N LEU A 28 2.83 -11.27 1.70
CA LEU A 28 3.43 -12.58 1.97
C LEU A 28 4.10 -12.65 3.34
N VAL A 29 4.75 -11.58 3.78
CA VAL A 29 5.27 -11.48 5.16
C VAL A 29 4.13 -11.60 6.17
N GLY A 30 3.00 -10.91 5.93
CA GLY A 30 1.80 -11.06 6.76
C GLY A 30 1.27 -12.51 6.79
N THR A 31 1.26 -13.18 5.65
CA THR A 31 0.86 -14.61 5.57
C THR A 31 1.83 -15.50 6.36
N LEU A 32 3.13 -15.28 6.22
CA LEU A 32 4.15 -16.06 6.94
C LEU A 32 4.01 -15.87 8.46
N ILE A 33 3.83 -14.65 8.92
CA ILE A 33 3.65 -14.34 10.35
C ILE A 33 2.39 -15.01 10.90
N ALA A 34 1.28 -14.93 10.15
CA ALA A 34 0.05 -15.60 10.53
C ALA A 34 0.22 -17.13 10.62
N PHE A 35 0.93 -17.72 9.66
CA PHE A 35 1.24 -19.15 9.63
C PHE A 35 2.10 -19.56 10.83
N LEU A 36 3.17 -18.84 11.10
CA LEU A 36 4.08 -19.10 12.22
C LEU A 36 3.43 -18.86 13.61
N ALA A 37 2.37 -18.06 13.67
CA ALA A 37 1.63 -17.79 14.91
C ALA A 37 0.58 -18.86 15.24
N LEU A 38 0.37 -19.86 14.36
CA LEU A 38 -0.54 -20.96 14.62
C LEU A 38 0.05 -21.91 15.68
N PRO A 39 -0.79 -22.45 16.60
CA PRO A 39 -0.37 -23.49 17.51
C PRO A 39 0.07 -24.76 16.74
N ASP A 40 1.06 -25.49 17.27
CA ASP A 40 1.57 -26.74 16.68
C ASP A 40 0.49 -27.81 16.45
N SER A 41 -0.62 -27.73 17.21
CA SER A 41 -1.78 -28.62 17.05
C SER A 41 -2.60 -28.36 15.78
N ILE A 42 -2.40 -27.20 15.11
CA ILE A 42 -3.13 -26.81 13.91
C ILE A 42 -2.23 -27.07 12.70
N HIS A 43 -2.54 -28.12 11.95
CA HIS A 43 -1.83 -28.45 10.70
C HIS A 43 -2.50 -27.77 9.52
N VAL A 44 -1.89 -26.69 9.01
CA VAL A 44 -2.30 -25.99 7.80
C VAL A 44 -1.25 -26.18 6.72
N GLN A 45 -1.68 -26.48 5.51
CA GLN A 45 -0.82 -26.50 4.34
C GLN A 45 -1.19 -25.33 3.43
N LEU A 46 -0.23 -24.44 3.20
CA LEU A 46 -0.36 -23.35 2.22
C LEU A 46 0.11 -23.88 0.86
N VAL A 47 -0.79 -23.98 -0.10
CA VAL A 47 -0.48 -24.52 -1.44
C VAL A 47 -0.55 -23.40 -2.48
N TYR A 48 -1.70 -22.79 -2.67
CA TYR A 48 -1.94 -21.74 -3.67
C TYR A 48 -2.17 -20.36 -3.03
N GLU A 49 -2.47 -20.32 -1.74
CA GLU A 49 -2.82 -19.10 -1.02
C GLU A 49 -1.73 -18.02 -1.10
N PRO A 50 -0.41 -18.30 -0.92
CA PRO A 50 0.62 -17.27 -1.05
C PRO A 50 0.65 -16.65 -2.45
N ALA A 51 0.48 -17.45 -3.50
CA ALA A 51 0.44 -16.96 -4.87
C ALA A 51 -0.80 -16.07 -5.12
N LEU A 52 -1.96 -16.45 -4.57
CA LEU A 52 -3.18 -15.65 -4.66
C LEU A 52 -3.06 -14.36 -3.85
N VAL A 53 -2.55 -14.41 -2.60
CA VAL A 53 -2.30 -13.23 -1.77
C VAL A 53 -1.43 -12.22 -2.51
N PHE A 54 -0.28 -12.68 -3.02
CA PHE A 54 0.61 -11.83 -3.82
C PHE A 54 -0.12 -11.23 -5.02
N SER A 55 -0.83 -12.06 -5.79
CA SER A 55 -1.50 -11.64 -7.02
C SER A 55 -2.61 -10.61 -6.74
N VAL A 56 -3.45 -10.84 -5.72
CA VAL A 56 -4.52 -9.91 -5.34
C VAL A 56 -3.94 -8.55 -4.94
N VAL A 57 -2.94 -8.53 -4.05
CA VAL A 57 -2.33 -7.28 -3.58
C VAL A 57 -1.61 -6.57 -4.71
N PHE A 58 -0.90 -7.30 -5.59
CA PHE A 58 -0.28 -6.74 -6.78
C PHE A 58 -1.31 -6.07 -7.70
N LEU A 59 -2.42 -6.74 -8.00
CA LEU A 59 -3.47 -6.23 -8.89
C LEU A 59 -4.17 -5.01 -8.29
N VAL A 60 -4.57 -5.06 -7.02
CA VAL A 60 -5.26 -3.95 -6.34
C VAL A 60 -4.34 -2.73 -6.22
N THR A 61 -3.06 -2.94 -5.86
CA THR A 61 -2.06 -1.85 -5.79
C THR A 61 -1.82 -1.25 -7.18
N GLY A 62 -1.68 -2.08 -8.21
CA GLY A 62 -1.52 -1.64 -9.59
C GLY A 62 -2.74 -0.84 -10.07
N ALA A 63 -3.95 -1.31 -9.79
CA ALA A 63 -5.18 -0.59 -10.09
C ALA A 63 -5.21 0.79 -9.39
N GLY A 64 -4.77 0.85 -8.13
CA GLY A 64 -4.63 2.09 -7.37
C GLY A 64 -3.66 3.08 -8.00
N ASN A 65 -2.51 2.61 -8.48
CA ASN A 65 -1.55 3.45 -9.19
C ASN A 65 -2.12 3.99 -10.51
N VAL A 66 -2.80 3.14 -11.28
CA VAL A 66 -3.42 3.53 -12.56
C VAL A 66 -4.55 4.52 -12.36
N ILE A 67 -5.44 4.29 -11.38
CA ILE A 67 -6.55 5.21 -11.09
C ILE A 67 -6.05 6.55 -10.57
N ASN A 68 -4.94 6.57 -9.83
CA ASN A 68 -4.30 7.81 -9.42
C ASN A 68 -3.78 8.61 -10.62
N ASP A 69 -3.08 7.99 -11.56
CA ASP A 69 -2.59 8.64 -12.78
C ASP A 69 -3.76 9.10 -13.70
N TYR A 70 -4.89 8.37 -13.69
CA TYR A 70 -6.11 8.78 -14.39
C TYR A 70 -6.67 10.12 -13.86
N PHE A 71 -6.71 10.30 -12.53
CA PHE A 71 -7.18 11.55 -11.92
C PHE A 71 -6.15 12.67 -12.04
N ASP A 72 -4.87 12.35 -11.97
CA ASP A 72 -3.77 13.31 -12.00
C ASP A 72 -3.35 13.78 -13.40
N HIS A 73 -3.95 13.30 -14.47
CA HIS A 73 -3.49 13.51 -15.86
C HIS A 73 -3.20 14.98 -16.22
N LYS A 74 -3.96 15.95 -15.67
CA LYS A 74 -3.75 17.39 -15.91
C LYS A 74 -2.51 17.91 -15.18
N ILE A 75 -2.32 17.53 -13.92
CA ILE A 75 -1.16 17.93 -13.11
C ILE A 75 0.09 17.24 -13.64
N ASP A 76 -0.01 15.96 -13.98
CA ASP A 76 1.10 15.19 -14.53
C ASP A 76 1.54 15.70 -15.92
N SER A 77 0.65 16.29 -16.72
CA SER A 77 1.05 16.90 -17.99
C SER A 77 2.01 18.08 -17.82
N ILE A 78 2.04 18.71 -16.65
CA ILE A 78 2.96 19.81 -16.30
C ILE A 78 4.19 19.26 -15.59
N ASN A 79 3.98 18.45 -14.54
CA ASN A 79 5.04 18.05 -13.63
C ASN A 79 5.81 16.79 -14.09
N ARG A 80 5.16 15.91 -14.85
CA ARG A 80 5.70 14.61 -15.29
C ARG A 80 5.21 14.25 -16.69
N PRO A 81 5.56 15.05 -17.73
CA PRO A 81 5.03 14.90 -19.09
C PRO A 81 5.38 13.55 -19.73
N ASP A 82 6.45 12.89 -19.25
CA ASP A 82 6.91 11.59 -19.75
C ASP A 82 6.09 10.40 -19.26
N ARG A 83 5.17 10.59 -18.29
CA ARG A 83 4.30 9.50 -17.83
C ARG A 83 3.41 8.95 -18.95
N PRO A 84 2.95 7.67 -18.84
CA PRO A 84 2.20 7.01 -19.92
C PRO A 84 0.96 7.76 -20.42
N ILE A 85 0.19 8.39 -19.54
CA ILE A 85 -1.03 9.12 -19.92
C ILE A 85 -0.70 10.49 -20.51
N PRO A 86 0.09 11.37 -19.86
CA PRO A 86 0.47 12.67 -20.40
C PRO A 86 1.20 12.60 -21.75
N SER A 87 2.12 11.64 -21.89
CA SER A 87 2.89 11.44 -23.14
C SER A 87 2.06 10.88 -24.30
N GLY A 88 0.79 10.52 -24.06
CA GLY A 88 -0.09 9.93 -25.09
C GLY A 88 0.20 8.47 -25.40
N ARG A 89 1.15 7.82 -24.70
CA ARG A 89 1.44 6.38 -24.89
C ARG A 89 0.26 5.49 -24.53
N ILE A 90 -0.58 5.92 -23.58
CA ILE A 90 -1.86 5.28 -23.21
C ILE A 90 -2.95 6.34 -23.15
N LYS A 91 -4.09 6.08 -23.81
CA LYS A 91 -5.26 6.95 -23.71
C LYS A 91 -5.83 6.91 -22.30
N ARG A 92 -6.24 8.08 -21.77
CA ARG A 92 -6.84 8.19 -20.44
C ARG A 92 -8.01 7.20 -20.20
N LYS A 93 -8.90 7.03 -21.21
CA LYS A 93 -10.00 6.05 -21.14
C LYS A 93 -9.49 4.61 -21.02
N THR A 94 -8.43 4.26 -21.76
CA THR A 94 -7.81 2.93 -21.68
C THR A 94 -7.23 2.67 -20.29
N ALA A 95 -6.56 3.67 -19.69
CA ALA A 95 -6.07 3.56 -18.30
C ALA A 95 -7.22 3.30 -17.31
N LEU A 96 -8.36 3.99 -17.47
CA LEU A 96 -9.54 3.74 -16.63
C LEU A 96 -10.04 2.30 -16.75
N TYR A 97 -10.14 1.76 -17.96
CA TYR A 97 -10.56 0.36 -18.17
C TYR A 97 -9.56 -0.62 -17.57
N ILE A 98 -8.25 -0.36 -17.70
CA ILE A 98 -7.20 -1.16 -17.03
C ILE A 98 -7.41 -1.15 -15.52
N ALA A 99 -7.58 0.02 -14.91
CA ALA A 99 -7.79 0.12 -13.46
C ALA A 99 -9.03 -0.67 -13.00
N ILE A 100 -10.16 -0.48 -13.67
CA ILE A 100 -11.41 -1.19 -13.34
C ILE A 100 -11.22 -2.71 -13.48
N SER A 101 -10.60 -3.17 -14.58
CA SER A 101 -10.35 -4.60 -14.80
C SER A 101 -9.48 -5.20 -13.71
N LEU A 102 -8.41 -4.50 -13.31
CA LEU A 102 -7.49 -4.95 -12.26
C LEU A 102 -8.20 -5.00 -10.88
N PHE A 103 -9.01 -3.98 -10.53
CA PHE A 103 -9.83 -4.01 -9.31
C PHE A 103 -10.79 -5.19 -9.31
N VAL A 104 -11.55 -5.38 -10.39
CA VAL A 104 -12.53 -6.48 -10.49
C VAL A 104 -11.84 -7.83 -10.37
N VAL A 105 -10.76 -8.06 -11.12
CA VAL A 105 -10.02 -9.33 -11.05
C VAL A 105 -9.43 -9.55 -9.66
N GLY A 106 -8.81 -8.52 -9.05
CA GLY A 106 -8.26 -8.61 -7.71
C GLY A 106 -9.33 -8.96 -6.65
N ILE A 107 -10.49 -8.29 -6.71
CA ILE A 107 -11.63 -8.58 -5.81
C ILE A 107 -12.17 -10.00 -6.03
N LEU A 108 -12.34 -10.42 -7.29
CA LEU A 108 -12.81 -11.77 -7.58
C LEU A 108 -11.82 -12.85 -7.09
N LEU A 109 -10.52 -12.67 -7.31
CA LEU A 109 -9.51 -13.60 -6.80
C LEU A 109 -9.48 -13.65 -5.27
N SER A 110 -9.70 -12.52 -4.60
CA SER A 110 -9.71 -12.48 -3.12
C SER A 110 -10.84 -13.30 -2.50
N SER A 111 -11.95 -13.55 -3.23
CA SER A 111 -13.03 -14.41 -2.75
C SER A 111 -12.61 -15.88 -2.54
N LEU A 112 -11.54 -16.32 -3.21
CA LEU A 112 -10.96 -17.65 -3.04
C LEU A 112 -10.15 -17.80 -1.75
N LEU A 113 -9.83 -16.69 -1.09
CA LEU A 113 -9.04 -16.63 0.15
C LEU A 113 -9.93 -16.49 1.40
N GLY A 114 -11.23 -16.26 1.21
CA GLY A 114 -12.22 -16.15 2.27
C GLY A 114 -12.90 -14.77 2.35
N PRO A 115 -13.98 -14.67 3.14
CA PRO A 115 -14.84 -13.48 3.16
C PRO A 115 -14.13 -12.22 3.68
N LEU A 116 -13.18 -12.35 4.62
CA LEU A 116 -12.44 -11.22 5.14
C LEU A 116 -11.45 -10.66 4.09
N CYS A 117 -10.78 -11.52 3.33
CA CYS A 117 -9.95 -11.11 2.21
C CYS A 117 -10.77 -10.40 1.13
N LEU A 118 -11.96 -10.91 0.80
CA LEU A 118 -12.89 -10.25 -0.12
C LEU A 118 -13.28 -8.86 0.38
N PHE A 119 -13.65 -8.75 1.65
CA PHE A 119 -14.00 -7.46 2.26
C PHE A 119 -12.84 -6.47 2.20
N LEU A 120 -11.62 -6.88 2.60
CA LEU A 120 -10.43 -6.02 2.58
C LEU A 120 -10.06 -5.59 1.16
N ALA A 121 -10.10 -6.49 0.18
CA ALA A 121 -9.82 -6.16 -1.22
C ALA A 121 -10.84 -5.14 -1.78
N ALA A 122 -12.13 -5.33 -1.53
CA ALA A 122 -13.17 -4.42 -1.97
C ALA A 122 -13.06 -3.06 -1.26
N PHE A 123 -12.89 -3.06 0.06
CA PHE A 123 -12.75 -1.84 0.85
C PHE A 123 -11.51 -1.03 0.44
N ASN A 124 -10.34 -1.68 0.32
CA ASN A 124 -9.10 -1.02 -0.12
C ASN A 124 -9.21 -0.49 -1.55
N SER A 125 -9.89 -1.20 -2.45
CA SER A 125 -10.15 -0.72 -3.81
C SER A 125 -10.98 0.57 -3.81
N LEU A 126 -12.06 0.63 -3.04
CA LEU A 126 -12.86 1.83 -2.85
C LEU A 126 -12.03 2.96 -2.24
N LEU A 127 -11.26 2.65 -1.21
CA LEU A 127 -10.42 3.63 -0.52
C LEU A 127 -9.33 4.22 -1.45
N LEU A 128 -8.74 3.40 -2.33
CA LEU A 128 -7.79 3.84 -3.36
C LEU A 128 -8.44 4.81 -4.36
N ILE A 129 -9.68 4.54 -4.78
CA ILE A 129 -10.44 5.43 -5.67
C ILE A 129 -10.73 6.77 -4.98
N PHE A 130 -11.22 6.74 -3.75
CA PHE A 130 -11.49 7.97 -2.97
C PHE A 130 -10.21 8.73 -2.65
N TYR A 131 -9.11 8.03 -2.35
CA TYR A 131 -7.81 8.65 -2.18
C TYR A 131 -7.40 9.41 -3.45
N ALA A 132 -7.41 8.74 -4.59
CA ALA A 132 -6.99 9.31 -5.86
C ALA A 132 -7.86 10.51 -6.29
N SER A 133 -9.16 10.47 -6.02
CA SER A 133 -10.10 11.53 -6.42
C SER A 133 -10.14 12.71 -5.44
N THR A 134 -10.01 12.45 -4.13
CA THR A 134 -10.36 13.44 -3.10
C THR A 134 -9.35 13.52 -1.96
N PHE A 135 -9.06 12.41 -1.26
CA PHE A 135 -8.38 12.44 0.04
C PHE A 135 -6.92 12.88 -0.02
N LYS A 136 -6.21 12.64 -1.12
CA LYS A 136 -4.82 13.06 -1.30
C LYS A 136 -4.58 14.58 -1.20
N ARG A 137 -5.66 15.38 -1.32
CA ARG A 137 -5.59 16.84 -1.22
C ARG A 137 -5.99 17.36 0.16
N MET A 138 -6.31 16.45 1.09
CA MET A 138 -6.80 16.77 2.43
C MET A 138 -5.70 16.52 3.45
N ALA A 139 -5.44 17.51 4.30
CA ALA A 139 -4.44 17.42 5.35
C ALA A 139 -4.70 16.23 6.28
N LEU A 140 -3.65 15.49 6.60
CA LEU A 140 -3.65 14.28 7.45
C LEU A 140 -4.50 13.13 6.93
N ILE A 141 -5.68 13.37 6.34
CA ILE A 141 -6.55 12.31 5.84
C ILE A 141 -5.84 11.54 4.73
N GLY A 142 -5.23 12.24 3.78
CA GLY A 142 -4.43 11.60 2.73
C GLY A 142 -3.31 10.74 3.29
N ASN A 143 -2.54 11.28 4.23
CA ASN A 143 -1.42 10.59 4.87
C ASN A 143 -1.88 9.36 5.66
N LEU A 144 -3.00 9.48 6.39
CA LEU A 144 -3.60 8.36 7.13
C LEU A 144 -4.10 7.26 6.19
N VAL A 145 -4.75 7.63 5.09
CA VAL A 145 -5.25 6.66 4.10
C VAL A 145 -4.08 5.90 3.45
N VAL A 146 -3.00 6.57 3.07
CA VAL A 146 -1.82 5.90 2.51
C VAL A 146 -1.16 5.00 3.57
N GLY A 147 -1.05 5.47 4.81
CA GLY A 147 -0.56 4.67 5.93
C GLY A 147 -1.41 3.41 6.15
N TYR A 148 -2.74 3.57 6.21
CA TYR A 148 -3.66 2.45 6.31
C TYR A 148 -3.48 1.46 5.15
N LEU A 149 -3.45 1.94 3.90
CA LEU A 149 -3.29 1.08 2.73
C LEU A 149 -1.97 0.30 2.76
N ALA A 150 -0.87 0.94 3.16
CA ALA A 150 0.42 0.27 3.33
C ALA A 150 0.37 -0.80 4.43
N GLY A 151 -0.18 -0.48 5.59
CA GLY A 151 -0.33 -1.43 6.70
C GLY A 151 -1.30 -2.56 6.38
N SER A 152 -2.39 -2.26 5.67
CA SER A 152 -3.42 -3.25 5.32
C SER A 152 -2.90 -4.41 4.46
N THR A 153 -1.73 -4.28 3.82
CA THR A 153 -1.09 -5.38 3.11
C THR A 153 -0.71 -6.53 4.06
N PHE A 154 -0.19 -6.20 5.25
CA PHE A 154 0.10 -7.20 6.29
C PHE A 154 -1.18 -7.85 6.81
N LEU A 155 -2.22 -7.04 7.07
CA LEU A 155 -3.52 -7.58 7.50
C LEU A 155 -4.14 -8.50 6.45
N PHE A 156 -4.01 -8.15 5.17
CA PHE A 156 -4.53 -8.97 4.08
C PHE A 156 -3.88 -10.36 4.06
N GLY A 157 -2.55 -10.42 4.26
CA GLY A 157 -1.83 -11.70 4.39
C GLY A 157 -2.29 -12.55 5.58
N GLY A 158 -2.68 -11.90 6.68
CA GLY A 158 -3.22 -12.57 7.87
C GLY A 158 -4.73 -12.84 7.82
N ALA A 159 -5.44 -12.32 6.81
CA ALA A 159 -6.90 -12.40 6.72
C ALA A 159 -7.44 -13.68 6.07
N LEU A 160 -6.56 -14.63 5.71
CA LEU A 160 -6.95 -15.91 5.13
C LEU A 160 -7.89 -16.65 6.07
N GLU A 161 -8.96 -17.22 5.53
CA GLU A 161 -9.98 -17.94 6.32
C GLU A 161 -9.37 -19.07 7.15
N ILE A 162 -8.35 -19.75 6.62
CA ILE A 162 -7.63 -20.84 7.30
C ILE A 162 -6.92 -20.41 8.59
N PHE A 163 -6.61 -19.13 8.77
CA PHE A 163 -5.95 -18.59 9.97
C PHE A 163 -6.94 -18.11 11.03
N ASN A 164 -8.23 -17.98 10.69
CA ASN A 164 -9.25 -17.39 11.56
C ASN A 164 -8.80 -16.00 12.08
N TYR A 165 -9.22 -15.63 13.30
CA TYR A 165 -8.85 -14.37 13.94
C TYR A 165 -7.35 -14.29 14.34
N MET A 166 -6.67 -15.43 14.46
CA MET A 166 -5.24 -15.48 14.85
C MET A 166 -4.35 -14.78 13.83
N GLY A 167 -4.64 -14.96 12.53
CA GLY A 167 -3.87 -14.32 11.48
C GLY A 167 -3.95 -12.80 11.52
N ILE A 168 -5.12 -12.23 11.75
CA ILE A 168 -5.27 -10.78 11.94
C ILE A 168 -4.55 -10.32 13.18
N ARG A 169 -4.77 -11.00 14.33
CA ARG A 169 -4.15 -10.64 15.61
C ARG A 169 -2.64 -10.56 15.52
N SER A 170 -1.99 -11.54 14.88
CA SER A 170 -0.54 -11.56 14.71
C SER A 170 0.01 -10.41 13.87
N ASN A 171 -0.79 -9.88 12.94
CA ASN A 171 -0.38 -8.82 12.01
C ASN A 171 -0.75 -7.38 12.47
N VAL A 172 -1.57 -7.22 13.53
CA VAL A 172 -2.03 -5.88 13.98
C VAL A 172 -0.87 -4.96 14.32
N VAL A 173 0.19 -5.47 14.95
CA VAL A 173 1.33 -4.64 15.35
C VAL A 173 2.06 -4.13 14.10
N LEU A 174 2.32 -4.99 13.11
CA LEU A 174 2.95 -4.58 11.85
C LEU A 174 2.08 -3.59 11.08
N PHE A 175 0.77 -3.80 11.07
CA PHE A 175 -0.20 -2.86 10.50
C PHE A 175 -0.05 -1.47 11.12
N LEU A 176 -0.04 -1.36 12.45
CA LEU A 176 0.09 -0.09 13.15
C LEU A 176 1.46 0.56 12.93
N LEU A 177 2.54 -0.21 12.97
CA LEU A 177 3.89 0.28 12.68
C LEU A 177 4.00 0.82 11.26
N ALA A 178 3.44 0.12 10.27
CA ALA A 178 3.42 0.56 8.89
C ALA A 178 2.63 1.87 8.71
N ILE A 179 1.52 2.06 9.43
CA ILE A 179 0.79 3.33 9.44
C ILE A 179 1.69 4.46 9.93
N LEU A 180 2.33 4.30 11.09
CA LEU A 180 3.15 5.35 11.71
C LEU A 180 4.29 5.78 10.77
N VAL A 181 5.06 4.81 10.28
CA VAL A 181 6.23 5.09 9.43
C VAL A 181 5.80 5.68 8.07
N THR A 182 4.73 5.15 7.49
CA THR A 182 4.22 5.67 6.20
C THR A 182 3.66 7.07 6.36
N MET A 183 2.90 7.36 7.43
CA MET A 183 2.42 8.72 7.72
C MET A 183 3.57 9.70 7.91
N ALA A 184 4.61 9.31 8.66
CA ALA A 184 5.81 10.15 8.83
C ALA A 184 6.45 10.49 7.48
N ARG A 185 6.64 9.47 6.62
CA ARG A 185 7.19 9.63 5.27
C ARG A 185 6.32 10.54 4.39
N GLU A 186 5.01 10.35 4.37
CA GLU A 186 4.10 11.16 3.56
C GLU A 186 4.08 12.62 4.04
N ILE A 187 4.11 12.89 5.36
CA ILE A 187 4.22 14.27 5.89
C ILE A 187 5.53 14.93 5.45
N VAL A 188 6.67 14.20 5.48
CA VAL A 188 7.94 14.72 4.98
C VAL A 188 7.86 15.07 3.49
N LYS A 189 7.21 14.21 2.71
CA LYS A 189 6.98 14.44 1.28
C LYS A 189 6.10 15.68 1.05
N ASP A 190 5.01 15.84 1.82
CA ASP A 190 4.15 17.05 1.74
C ASP A 190 4.93 18.34 2.06
N ILE A 191 5.94 18.26 2.97
CA ILE A 191 6.83 19.40 3.23
C ILE A 191 7.69 19.72 2.00
N GLN A 192 8.20 18.72 1.30
CA GLN A 192 9.01 18.89 0.09
C GLN A 192 8.18 19.45 -1.07
N ASP A 193 6.93 19.00 -1.19
CA ASP A 193 6.03 19.34 -2.30
C ASP A 193 5.17 20.59 -2.00
N MET A 194 5.30 21.23 -0.83
CA MET A 194 4.44 22.30 -0.31
C MET A 194 4.17 23.44 -1.29
N GLU A 195 5.20 23.88 -2.03
CA GLU A 195 5.06 24.99 -2.99
C GLU A 195 4.21 24.57 -4.20
N GLY A 196 4.42 23.37 -4.71
CA GLY A 196 3.64 22.79 -5.81
C GLY A 196 2.20 22.53 -5.41
N ASP A 197 2.01 21.96 -4.22
CA ASP A 197 0.70 21.65 -3.65
C ASP A 197 -0.14 22.91 -3.43
N SER A 198 0.45 23.96 -2.91
CA SER A 198 -0.22 25.26 -2.72
C SER A 198 -0.69 25.85 -4.06
N LYS A 199 0.15 25.81 -5.12
CA LYS A 199 -0.22 26.26 -6.46
C LYS A 199 -1.34 25.40 -7.09
N ALA A 200 -1.39 24.12 -6.73
CA ALA A 200 -2.43 23.18 -7.20
C ALA A 200 -3.73 23.26 -6.37
N GLY A 201 -3.79 24.10 -5.34
CA GLY A 201 -4.95 24.26 -4.46
C GLY A 201 -5.17 23.06 -3.51
N ALA A 202 -4.12 22.28 -3.24
CA ALA A 202 -4.16 21.24 -2.22
C ALA A 202 -4.06 21.87 -0.82
N ILE A 203 -4.69 21.22 0.16
CA ILE A 203 -4.68 21.65 1.57
C ILE A 203 -3.96 20.56 2.36
N THR A 204 -2.63 20.51 2.21
CA THR A 204 -1.78 19.58 2.94
C THR A 204 -1.39 20.10 4.32
N LEU A 205 -0.93 19.21 5.21
CA LEU A 205 -0.62 19.57 6.59
C LEU A 205 0.38 20.75 6.69
N PRO A 206 1.54 20.75 5.98
CA PRO A 206 2.49 21.84 6.10
C PRO A 206 1.95 23.19 5.58
N ILE A 207 0.96 23.18 4.70
CA ILE A 207 0.28 24.41 4.24
C ILE A 207 -0.57 25.02 5.36
N ILE A 208 -1.22 24.17 6.20
CA ILE A 208 -2.12 24.65 7.28
C ILE A 208 -1.32 25.08 8.52
N VAL A 209 -0.40 24.24 8.98
CA VAL A 209 0.25 24.40 10.30
C VAL A 209 1.74 24.76 10.21
N GLY A 210 2.28 24.91 9.01
CA GLY A 210 3.67 25.25 8.75
C GLY A 210 4.63 24.05 8.76
N LYS A 211 5.83 24.28 8.20
CA LYS A 211 6.89 23.26 8.04
C LYS A 211 7.38 22.69 9.37
N ASP A 212 7.63 23.57 10.36
CA ASP A 212 8.27 23.17 11.63
C ASP A 212 7.38 22.26 12.46
N PHE A 213 6.07 22.53 12.51
CA PHE A 213 5.14 21.66 13.20
C PHE A 213 5.00 20.32 12.47
N SER A 214 4.87 20.35 11.15
CA SER A 214 4.77 19.14 10.32
C SER A 214 6.01 18.25 10.43
N ALA A 215 7.21 18.86 10.43
CA ALA A 215 8.47 18.13 10.61
C ALA A 215 8.56 17.49 12.01
N ARG A 216 8.16 18.21 13.06
CA ARG A 216 8.10 17.65 14.42
C ARG A 216 7.11 16.49 14.51
N LEU A 217 5.92 16.63 13.93
CA LEU A 217 4.94 15.54 13.92
C LEU A 217 5.46 14.33 13.16
N ALA A 218 6.07 14.51 11.99
CA ALA A 218 6.69 13.42 11.23
C ALA A 218 7.80 12.72 12.04
N ALA A 219 8.65 13.50 12.73
CA ALA A 219 9.69 12.95 13.59
C ALA A 219 9.10 12.14 14.77
N VAL A 220 8.06 12.65 15.43
CA VAL A 220 7.39 11.92 16.52
C VAL A 220 6.79 10.61 16.02
N LEU A 221 6.07 10.63 14.89
CA LEU A 221 5.47 9.42 14.31
C LEU A 221 6.55 8.39 13.91
N GLY A 222 7.61 8.85 13.23
CA GLY A 222 8.72 7.98 12.81
C GLY A 222 9.48 7.39 14.00
N LEU A 223 9.85 8.21 14.99
CA LEU A 223 10.51 7.75 16.20
C LEU A 223 9.62 6.80 17.02
N THR A 224 8.32 7.08 17.12
CA THR A 224 7.36 6.17 17.75
C THR A 224 7.35 4.82 17.05
N GLY A 225 7.33 4.80 15.69
CA GLY A 225 7.43 3.58 14.90
C GLY A 225 8.71 2.80 15.21
N VAL A 226 9.87 3.47 15.26
CA VAL A 226 11.16 2.85 15.60
C VAL A 226 11.16 2.30 17.04
N ILE A 227 10.72 3.08 18.02
CA ILE A 227 10.68 2.66 19.44
C ILE A 227 9.73 1.47 19.64
N LEU A 228 8.60 1.44 18.93
CA LEU A 228 7.62 0.36 19.04
C LEU A 228 7.96 -0.85 18.15
N SER A 229 8.92 -0.74 17.24
CA SER A 229 9.28 -1.83 16.34
C SER A 229 9.73 -3.14 17.02
N PRO A 230 10.33 -3.16 18.24
CA PRO A 230 10.63 -4.40 18.96
C PRO A 230 9.40 -5.08 19.60
N ILE A 231 8.24 -4.40 19.68
CA ILE A 231 7.04 -4.96 20.36
C ILE A 231 6.61 -6.33 19.82
N PRO A 232 6.65 -6.62 18.49
CA PRO A 232 6.33 -7.95 17.98
C PRO A 232 7.08 -9.08 18.68
N LEU A 233 8.35 -8.86 19.05
CA LEU A 233 9.17 -9.84 19.78
C LEU A 233 8.66 -10.11 21.20
N LEU A 234 8.07 -9.08 21.83
CA LEU A 234 7.58 -9.18 23.21
C LEU A 234 6.19 -9.84 23.28
N LEU A 235 5.45 -9.78 22.17
CA LEU A 235 4.07 -10.27 22.09
C LEU A 235 3.94 -11.66 21.48
N ASN A 236 4.93 -12.11 20.74
CA ASN A 236 4.89 -13.37 20.00
C ASN A 236 6.29 -14.00 19.89
N ASP A 237 6.42 -15.25 20.31
CA ASP A 237 7.64 -16.05 20.10
C ASP A 237 7.94 -16.31 18.62
N THR A 238 7.01 -15.97 17.73
CA THR A 238 7.12 -16.06 16.27
C THR A 238 8.27 -15.22 15.70
N PHE A 239 8.57 -14.07 16.35
CA PHE A 239 9.62 -13.16 15.91
C PHE A 239 10.92 -13.48 16.63
N GLY A 240 11.79 -14.26 15.99
CA GLY A 240 13.10 -14.60 16.54
C GLY A 240 14.14 -13.46 16.46
N VAL A 241 15.36 -13.75 16.95
CA VAL A 241 16.51 -12.81 16.94
C VAL A 241 16.77 -12.20 15.56
N LEU A 242 16.50 -12.92 14.47
CA LEU A 242 16.64 -12.43 13.11
C LEU A 242 15.78 -11.17 12.84
N TYR A 243 14.61 -11.08 13.44
CA TYR A 243 13.75 -9.90 13.34
C TYR A 243 14.41 -8.65 13.93
N LEU A 244 15.09 -8.79 15.11
CA LEU A 244 15.88 -7.69 15.70
C LEU A 244 16.98 -7.20 14.76
N VAL A 245 17.72 -8.13 14.15
CA VAL A 245 18.79 -7.79 13.22
C VAL A 245 18.22 -6.98 12.04
N ILE A 246 17.09 -7.40 11.49
CA ILE A 246 16.44 -6.68 10.39
C ILE A 246 16.02 -5.26 10.82
N ILE A 247 15.42 -5.10 12.00
CA ILE A 247 15.00 -3.79 12.51
C ILE A 247 16.18 -2.84 12.73
N PHE A 248 17.31 -3.35 13.23
CA PHE A 248 18.50 -2.51 13.48
C PHE A 248 19.24 -2.12 12.20
N VAL A 249 19.02 -2.83 11.10
CA VAL A 249 19.68 -2.55 9.80
C VAL A 249 18.78 -1.68 8.90
N ALA A 250 17.45 -1.69 9.09
CA ALA A 250 16.48 -0.94 8.30
C ALA A 250 16.36 0.52 8.73
#